data_3957e4c597cd13727cbdc5628428141f
#
_entry.id   3957e4c597cd13727cbdc5628428141f
#
_cell.length_a   1.000
_cell.length_b   1.000
_cell.length_c   1.000
_cell.angle_alpha   90.00
_cell.angle_beta   90.00
_cell.angle_gamma   90.00
#
_symmetry.space_group_name_H-M   'P 1'
#
loop_
_entity.id
_entity.type
_entity.pdbx_description
1 polymer ?
#
loop_
_entity_poly.entity_id
_entity_poly.type
_entity_poly.pdbx_seq_one_letter_code
_entity_poly.pdbx_strand_id
1 'polypeptide(L)'
;MLRFISFGSGSSGNSYYLYTETDSLLIDVGVGLRSLKKHFHNYGLRFEDIHHILVTHDHADHVKSVGSLSNDYHLPVYTTSKVHQGINRNYCVRKKIQPEYVHVIEKGVPFTIGEFRVTPFGVPHDSTDNIGYFVEYGGVCFCLITDVGHITDEMHDFIGRSNYLVIEANHSVEMLQQGNYPQYLKDRILGPTGHLSNDACGEALANYATSALRHVWLCHLSEENNHPELARKTVEQILRSYGLVAGKDFELEVLKRKTPSEIYKLE
;
A
#
# COMPACT_ATOMS: atom_id res chain seq x y z
N MET A 1 -11.48 -18.28 -0.19
CA MET A 1 -10.05 -18.08 -0.56
C MET A 1 -9.81 -16.61 -0.77
N LEU A 2 -8.78 -16.03 -0.14
CA LEU A 2 -8.41 -14.62 -0.31
C LEU A 2 -7.61 -14.45 -1.61
N ARG A 3 -7.86 -13.36 -2.32
CA ARG A 3 -7.12 -12.98 -3.53
C ARG A 3 -6.66 -11.53 -3.45
N PHE A 4 -5.54 -11.25 -4.08
CA PHE A 4 -4.93 -9.92 -4.13
C PHE A 4 -4.60 -9.51 -5.57
N ILE A 5 -4.78 -8.24 -5.89
CA ILE A 5 -4.30 -7.59 -7.11
C ILE A 5 -3.98 -6.13 -6.82
N SER A 6 -2.86 -5.62 -7.34
CA SER A 6 -2.55 -4.20 -7.39
C SER A 6 -2.95 -3.64 -8.75
N PHE A 7 -3.71 -2.56 -8.80
CA PHE A 7 -4.09 -1.86 -10.04
C PHE A 7 -3.14 -0.74 -10.43
N GLY A 8 -2.23 -0.39 -9.53
CA GLY A 8 -1.19 0.60 -9.68
C GLY A 8 -0.51 0.85 -8.34
N SER A 9 0.81 1.15 -8.37
CA SER A 9 1.61 1.35 -7.17
C SER A 9 2.71 2.38 -7.43
N GLY A 10 2.44 3.65 -7.13
CA GLY A 10 3.36 4.77 -7.31
C GLY A 10 2.65 6.11 -7.46
N SER A 11 3.40 7.20 -7.60
CA SER A 11 2.92 8.60 -7.63
C SER A 11 1.87 8.93 -8.72
N SER A 12 1.64 8.05 -9.68
CA SER A 12 0.54 8.21 -10.66
C SER A 12 -0.81 7.69 -10.16
N GLY A 13 -0.80 6.84 -9.15
CA GLY A 13 -2.00 6.33 -8.49
C GLY A 13 -1.80 4.96 -7.88
N ASN A 14 -2.22 4.84 -6.63
CA ASN A 14 -2.16 3.62 -5.83
C ASN A 14 -3.57 3.04 -5.67
N SER A 15 -3.70 1.73 -5.83
CA SER A 15 -4.96 1.04 -5.57
C SER A 15 -4.71 -0.47 -5.46
N TYR A 16 -5.10 -1.05 -4.34
CA TYR A 16 -4.87 -2.45 -3.98
C TYR A 16 -6.20 -3.11 -3.66
N TYR A 17 -6.46 -4.29 -4.19
CA TYR A 17 -7.74 -4.96 -4.03
C TYR A 17 -7.56 -6.35 -3.43
N LEU A 18 -8.13 -6.54 -2.25
CA LEU A 18 -8.24 -7.81 -1.56
C LEU A 18 -9.70 -8.28 -1.67
N TYR A 19 -9.92 -9.52 -2.10
CA TYR A 19 -11.28 -10.02 -2.27
C TYR A 19 -11.39 -11.53 -2.06
N THR A 20 -12.57 -11.93 -1.62
CA THR A 20 -13.02 -13.30 -1.50
C THR A 20 -14.07 -13.61 -2.58
N GLU A 21 -14.89 -14.64 -2.40
CA GLU A 21 -16.05 -14.89 -3.28
C GLU A 21 -17.25 -14.02 -2.92
N THR A 22 -17.28 -13.50 -1.71
CA THR A 22 -18.46 -12.84 -1.12
C THR A 22 -18.18 -11.45 -0.59
N ASP A 23 -16.91 -11.06 -0.41
CA ASP A 23 -16.56 -9.77 0.18
C ASP A 23 -15.25 -9.19 -0.37
N SER A 24 -15.02 -7.88 -0.18
CA SER A 24 -13.84 -7.23 -0.71
C SER A 24 -13.47 -5.92 -0.02
N LEU A 25 -12.17 -5.62 -0.04
CA LEU A 25 -11.55 -4.37 0.40
C LEU A 25 -10.77 -3.74 -0.74
N LEU A 26 -11.11 -2.51 -1.12
CA LEU A 26 -10.28 -1.69 -1.99
C LEU A 26 -9.48 -0.72 -1.12
N ILE A 27 -8.16 -0.87 -1.10
CA ILE A 27 -7.25 -0.01 -0.34
C ILE A 27 -6.68 1.04 -1.29
N ASP A 28 -6.97 2.29 -1.02
CA ASP A 28 -6.69 3.48 -1.83
C ASP A 28 -7.40 3.51 -3.20
N VAL A 29 -7.77 4.72 -3.62
CA VAL A 29 -8.45 4.98 -4.89
C VAL A 29 -7.71 6.11 -5.64
N GLY A 30 -6.40 5.94 -5.74
CA GLY A 30 -5.52 6.86 -6.45
C GLY A 30 -5.46 6.61 -7.95
N VAL A 31 -5.78 5.42 -8.42
CA VAL A 31 -5.96 5.14 -9.84
C VAL A 31 -7.22 5.84 -10.35
N GLY A 32 -7.12 6.55 -11.49
CA GLY A 32 -8.27 7.24 -12.07
C GLY A 32 -9.44 6.28 -12.35
N LEU A 33 -10.67 6.68 -11.99
CA LEU A 33 -11.85 5.82 -12.00
C LEU A 33 -12.10 5.12 -13.37
N ARG A 34 -11.86 5.84 -14.48
CA ARG A 34 -11.99 5.26 -15.83
C ARG A 34 -10.99 4.12 -16.07
N SER A 35 -9.74 4.31 -15.62
CA SER A 35 -8.70 3.28 -15.73
C SER A 35 -8.99 2.11 -14.82
N LEU A 36 -9.43 2.38 -13.58
CA LEU A 36 -9.78 1.35 -12.62
C LEU A 36 -10.93 0.47 -13.14
N LYS A 37 -12.01 1.05 -13.68
CA LYS A 37 -13.10 0.31 -14.32
C LYS A 37 -12.60 -0.57 -15.48
N LYS A 38 -11.73 -0.03 -16.35
CA LYS A 38 -11.11 -0.79 -17.43
C LYS A 38 -10.29 -1.98 -16.90
N HIS A 39 -9.54 -1.77 -15.82
CA HIS A 39 -8.74 -2.83 -15.19
C HIS A 39 -9.63 -3.94 -14.64
N PHE A 40 -10.66 -3.60 -13.87
CA PHE A 40 -11.64 -4.58 -13.36
C PHE A 40 -12.20 -5.43 -14.51
N HIS A 41 -12.70 -4.78 -15.55
CA HIS A 41 -13.23 -5.48 -16.73
C HIS A 41 -12.22 -6.42 -17.40
N ASN A 42 -10.96 -5.95 -17.58
CA ASN A 42 -9.93 -6.75 -18.26
C ASN A 42 -9.51 -8.00 -17.46
N TYR A 43 -9.69 -7.97 -16.14
CA TYR A 43 -9.38 -9.09 -15.24
C TYR A 43 -10.60 -9.95 -14.90
N GLY A 44 -11.75 -9.70 -15.56
CA GLY A 44 -12.99 -10.42 -15.31
C GLY A 44 -13.59 -10.14 -13.93
N LEU A 45 -13.18 -9.02 -13.29
CA LEU A 45 -13.70 -8.56 -12.01
C LEU A 45 -14.89 -7.62 -12.26
N ARG A 46 -15.84 -7.63 -11.33
CA ARG A 46 -16.99 -6.74 -11.38
C ARG A 46 -16.78 -5.56 -10.45
N PHE A 47 -17.06 -4.38 -10.94
CA PHE A 47 -16.88 -3.15 -10.17
C PHE A 47 -17.90 -3.02 -9.03
N GLU A 48 -19.05 -3.66 -9.22
CA GLU A 48 -20.15 -3.76 -8.25
C GLU A 48 -19.83 -4.69 -7.07
N ASP A 49 -18.79 -5.53 -7.20
CA ASP A 49 -18.33 -6.42 -6.14
C ASP A 49 -17.32 -5.73 -5.18
N ILE A 50 -17.08 -4.42 -5.32
CA ILE A 50 -16.36 -3.63 -4.33
C ILE A 50 -17.34 -3.32 -3.19
N HIS A 51 -16.99 -3.72 -1.96
CA HIS A 51 -17.87 -3.54 -0.80
C HIS A 51 -17.37 -2.46 0.15
N HIS A 52 -16.06 -2.36 0.33
CA HIS A 52 -15.47 -1.47 1.32
C HIS A 52 -14.24 -0.75 0.75
N ILE A 53 -14.05 0.50 1.15
CA ILE A 53 -12.85 1.29 0.82
C ILE A 53 -12.09 1.59 2.11
N LEU A 54 -10.79 1.24 2.13
CA LEU A 54 -9.83 1.69 3.13
C LEU A 54 -8.96 2.78 2.50
N VAL A 55 -8.59 3.82 3.24
CA VAL A 55 -7.66 4.85 2.74
C VAL A 55 -6.49 4.99 3.69
N THR A 56 -5.27 4.92 3.14
CA THR A 56 -4.03 5.03 3.93
C THR A 56 -3.76 6.47 4.36
N HIS A 57 -3.82 7.43 3.44
CA HIS A 57 -3.60 8.84 3.70
C HIS A 57 -4.20 9.74 2.60
N ASP A 58 -4.09 11.05 2.76
CA ASP A 58 -4.80 12.03 1.95
C ASP A 58 -4.03 12.59 0.73
N HIS A 59 -2.89 12.02 0.34
CA HIS A 59 -2.21 12.45 -0.89
C HIS A 59 -3.02 12.10 -2.15
N ALA A 60 -2.91 12.94 -3.18
CA ALA A 60 -3.74 12.85 -4.38
C ALA A 60 -3.64 11.51 -5.11
N ASP A 61 -2.48 10.89 -5.13
CA ASP A 61 -2.23 9.59 -5.75
C ASP A 61 -2.78 8.40 -4.95
N HIS A 62 -3.41 8.66 -3.80
CA HIS A 62 -4.15 7.68 -3.00
C HIS A 62 -5.67 7.96 -2.99
N VAL A 63 -6.10 9.22 -3.18
CA VAL A 63 -7.50 9.58 -2.90
C VAL A 63 -8.25 10.26 -4.05
N LYS A 64 -7.60 10.61 -5.17
CA LYS A 64 -8.23 11.47 -6.20
C LYS A 64 -9.58 10.97 -6.73
N SER A 65 -9.85 9.67 -6.67
CA SER A 65 -11.09 9.06 -7.16
C SER A 65 -12.03 8.58 -6.05
N VAL A 66 -11.62 8.68 -4.77
CA VAL A 66 -12.33 8.06 -3.64
C VAL A 66 -13.79 8.55 -3.50
N GLY A 67 -14.02 9.85 -3.55
CA GLY A 67 -15.37 10.39 -3.38
C GLY A 67 -16.29 10.10 -4.57
N SER A 68 -15.75 10.01 -5.79
CA SER A 68 -16.55 9.58 -6.94
C SER A 68 -16.94 8.11 -6.82
N LEU A 69 -15.98 7.25 -6.47
CA LEU A 69 -16.25 5.82 -6.29
C LEU A 69 -17.24 5.58 -5.16
N SER A 70 -16.97 6.13 -3.97
CA SER A 70 -17.82 5.98 -2.79
C SER A 70 -19.27 6.39 -3.07
N ASN A 71 -19.47 7.60 -3.61
CA ASN A 71 -20.83 8.13 -3.80
C ASN A 71 -21.59 7.45 -4.95
N ASP A 72 -20.89 7.07 -6.04
CA ASP A 72 -21.55 6.46 -7.22
C ASP A 72 -21.96 5.01 -6.96
N TYR A 73 -21.28 4.32 -6.02
CA TYR A 73 -21.52 2.91 -5.68
C TYR A 73 -21.97 2.71 -4.23
N HIS A 74 -22.24 3.78 -3.49
CA HIS A 74 -22.71 3.74 -2.10
C HIS A 74 -21.75 2.99 -1.15
N LEU A 75 -20.44 3.19 -1.34
CA LEU A 75 -19.40 2.45 -0.63
C LEU A 75 -18.93 3.20 0.62
N PRO A 76 -18.89 2.53 1.79
CA PRO A 76 -18.32 3.09 3.00
C PRO A 76 -16.81 3.28 2.86
N VAL A 77 -16.28 4.38 3.38
CA VAL A 77 -14.86 4.73 3.38
C VAL A 77 -14.34 4.80 4.80
N TYR A 78 -13.41 3.92 5.12
CA TYR A 78 -12.81 3.76 6.43
C TYR A 78 -11.42 4.35 6.46
N THR A 79 -11.19 5.32 7.33
CA THR A 79 -9.90 5.91 7.63
C THR A 79 -9.97 6.75 8.91
N THR A 80 -8.85 7.34 9.35
CA THR A 80 -8.87 8.21 10.54
C THR A 80 -9.63 9.51 10.29
N SER A 81 -10.11 10.13 11.36
CA SER A 81 -10.76 11.44 11.29
C SER A 81 -9.87 12.50 10.61
N LYS A 82 -8.55 12.46 10.86
CA LYS A 82 -7.59 13.39 10.23
C LYS A 82 -7.48 13.16 8.72
N VAL A 83 -7.40 11.91 8.27
CA VAL A 83 -7.35 11.58 6.84
C VAL A 83 -8.65 11.98 6.16
N HIS A 84 -9.82 11.75 6.74
CA HIS A 84 -11.10 12.25 6.22
C HIS A 84 -11.12 13.78 6.06
N GLN A 85 -10.58 14.52 7.04
CA GLN A 85 -10.42 15.98 6.94
C GLN A 85 -9.46 16.37 5.82
N GLY A 86 -8.34 15.66 5.67
CA GLY A 86 -7.39 15.85 4.59
C GLY A 86 -8.02 15.62 3.21
N ILE A 87 -8.74 14.50 3.03
CA ILE A 87 -9.50 14.20 1.80
C ILE A 87 -10.49 15.33 1.47
N ASN A 88 -11.19 15.84 2.48
CA ASN A 88 -12.15 16.93 2.28
C ASN A 88 -11.49 18.23 1.82
N ARG A 89 -10.26 18.51 2.27
CA ARG A 89 -9.47 19.69 1.88
C ARG A 89 -8.72 19.50 0.56
N ASN A 90 -8.43 18.27 0.16
CA ASN A 90 -7.63 17.98 -1.02
C ASN A 90 -8.38 18.36 -2.30
N TYR A 91 -7.84 19.34 -3.06
CA TYR A 91 -8.45 19.86 -4.29
C TYR A 91 -8.51 18.83 -5.43
N CYS A 92 -7.66 17.79 -5.40
CA CYS A 92 -7.69 16.71 -6.39
C CYS A 92 -8.92 15.80 -6.21
N VAL A 93 -9.51 15.75 -5.02
CA VAL A 93 -10.76 15.05 -4.75
C VAL A 93 -11.92 15.94 -5.10
N ARG A 94 -12.31 15.94 -6.39
CA ARG A 94 -13.34 16.84 -6.93
C ARG A 94 -14.72 16.57 -6.34
N LYS A 95 -15.10 15.31 -6.18
CA LYS A 95 -16.35 14.88 -5.55
C LYS A 95 -16.02 14.43 -4.13
N LYS A 96 -16.50 15.14 -3.13
CA LYS A 96 -16.23 14.81 -1.72
C LYS A 96 -17.07 13.62 -1.29
N ILE A 97 -16.58 12.85 -0.32
CA ILE A 97 -17.30 11.71 0.25
C ILE A 97 -18.55 12.26 0.96
N GLN A 98 -19.72 11.66 0.70
CA GLN A 98 -20.96 12.03 1.39
C GLN A 98 -20.91 11.56 2.87
N PRO A 99 -21.48 12.32 3.80
CA PRO A 99 -21.37 12.04 5.24
C PRO A 99 -21.79 10.63 5.65
N GLU A 100 -22.78 10.05 4.98
CA GLU A 100 -23.28 8.70 5.24
C GLU A 100 -22.29 7.58 4.92
N TYR A 101 -21.25 7.86 4.09
CA TYR A 101 -20.19 6.91 3.74
C TYR A 101 -18.90 7.13 4.52
N VAL A 102 -18.83 8.13 5.40
CA VAL A 102 -17.68 8.43 6.24
C VAL A 102 -17.66 7.53 7.46
N HIS A 103 -16.69 6.63 7.54
CA HIS A 103 -16.45 5.75 8.69
C HIS A 103 -15.08 6.04 9.31
N VAL A 104 -15.10 6.49 10.56
CA VAL A 104 -13.87 6.83 11.30
C VAL A 104 -13.36 5.61 12.04
N ILE A 105 -12.07 5.32 11.87
CA ILE A 105 -11.35 4.25 12.58
C ILE A 105 -10.18 4.84 13.38
N GLU A 106 -9.68 4.09 14.36
CA GLU A 106 -8.60 4.50 15.24
C GLU A 106 -7.38 3.57 15.08
N LYS A 107 -6.18 4.16 15.05
CA LYS A 107 -4.92 3.40 14.98
C LYS A 107 -4.77 2.50 16.22
N GLY A 108 -4.27 1.30 16.01
CA GLY A 108 -4.07 0.30 17.05
C GLY A 108 -5.35 -0.37 17.53
N VAL A 109 -6.54 0.03 17.04
CA VAL A 109 -7.83 -0.57 17.42
C VAL A 109 -8.34 -1.49 16.31
N PRO A 110 -8.27 -2.81 16.48
CA PRO A 110 -8.81 -3.75 15.50
C PRO A 110 -10.33 -3.63 15.36
N PHE A 111 -10.82 -3.74 14.15
CA PHE A 111 -12.25 -3.74 13.86
C PHE A 111 -12.59 -4.77 12.77
N THR A 112 -13.85 -5.13 12.65
CA THR A 112 -14.31 -6.10 11.64
C THR A 112 -15.09 -5.36 10.55
N ILE A 113 -14.76 -5.64 9.29
CA ILE A 113 -15.51 -5.21 8.11
C ILE A 113 -15.84 -6.45 7.30
N GLY A 114 -17.13 -6.76 7.19
CA GLY A 114 -17.57 -7.97 6.50
C GLY A 114 -16.84 -9.21 7.02
N GLU A 115 -16.08 -9.88 6.15
CA GLU A 115 -15.32 -11.09 6.50
C GLU A 115 -13.91 -10.81 7.03
N PHE A 116 -13.46 -9.54 7.02
CA PHE A 116 -12.09 -9.16 7.35
C PHE A 116 -11.99 -8.59 8.77
N ARG A 117 -10.93 -8.98 9.47
CA ARG A 117 -10.47 -8.27 10.66
C ARG A 117 -9.32 -7.37 10.26
N VAL A 118 -9.46 -6.07 10.51
CA VAL A 118 -8.50 -5.05 10.09
C VAL A 118 -7.93 -4.34 11.31
N THR A 119 -6.61 -4.27 11.39
CA THR A 119 -5.89 -3.47 12.38
C THR A 119 -5.15 -2.34 11.66
N PRO A 120 -5.61 -1.08 11.79
CA PRO A 120 -4.87 0.08 11.29
C PRO A 120 -3.75 0.44 12.25
N PHE A 121 -2.57 0.79 11.74
CA PHE A 121 -1.42 1.20 12.55
C PHE A 121 -0.75 2.46 11.98
N GLY A 122 0.04 3.14 12.82
CA GLY A 122 0.69 4.38 12.43
C GLY A 122 1.85 4.16 11.45
N VAL A 123 1.93 4.99 10.39
CA VAL A 123 3.03 5.01 9.43
C VAL A 123 3.61 6.42 9.37
N PRO A 124 4.93 6.63 9.59
CA PRO A 124 5.56 7.95 9.49
C PRO A 124 5.61 8.43 8.04
N HIS A 125 4.82 9.47 7.72
CA HIS A 125 4.82 10.12 6.41
C HIS A 125 4.34 11.57 6.50
N ASP A 126 4.69 12.40 5.54
CA ASP A 126 4.39 13.83 5.51
C ASP A 126 2.99 14.18 4.96
N SER A 127 2.00 13.43 5.41
CA SER A 127 0.57 13.64 5.14
C SER A 127 -0.16 14.19 6.37
N THR A 128 -1.47 14.45 6.26
CA THR A 128 -2.28 14.89 7.41
C THR A 128 -2.29 13.83 8.52
N ASP A 129 -2.34 12.56 8.13
CA ASP A 129 -2.15 11.36 8.93
C ASP A 129 -1.90 10.19 7.98
N ASN A 130 -1.14 9.18 8.39
CA ASN A 130 -0.87 8.00 7.55
C ASN A 130 -1.02 6.70 8.33
N ILE A 131 -1.57 5.68 7.64
CA ILE A 131 -1.97 4.40 8.21
C ILE A 131 -1.50 3.27 7.32
N GLY A 132 -0.89 2.26 7.92
CA GLY A 132 -0.77 0.93 7.35
C GLY A 132 -1.98 0.07 7.77
N TYR A 133 -2.19 -1.02 7.08
CA TYR A 133 -3.27 -1.96 7.36
C TYR A 133 -2.76 -3.38 7.50
N PHE A 134 -3.08 -4.01 8.62
CA PHE A 134 -2.93 -5.43 8.83
C PHE A 134 -4.31 -6.09 8.72
N VAL A 135 -4.49 -6.95 7.72
CA VAL A 135 -5.77 -7.57 7.37
C VAL A 135 -5.68 -9.08 7.60
N GLU A 136 -6.58 -9.60 8.40
CA GLU A 136 -6.69 -11.02 8.75
C GLU A 136 -7.97 -11.61 8.13
N TYR A 137 -7.81 -12.75 7.45
CA TYR A 137 -8.92 -13.51 6.87
C TYR A 137 -8.57 -15.01 6.82
N GLY A 138 -9.38 -15.87 7.44
CA GLY A 138 -9.26 -17.32 7.33
C GLY A 138 -7.87 -17.90 7.70
N GLY A 139 -7.17 -17.27 8.64
CA GLY A 139 -5.80 -17.65 9.03
C GLY A 139 -4.69 -17.02 8.17
N VAL A 140 -5.04 -16.26 7.15
CA VAL A 140 -4.11 -15.49 6.32
C VAL A 140 -3.96 -14.08 6.88
N CYS A 141 -2.71 -13.63 7.01
CA CYS A 141 -2.33 -12.29 7.45
C CYS A 141 -1.69 -11.51 6.29
N PHE A 142 -2.37 -10.46 5.82
CA PHE A 142 -1.88 -9.54 4.80
C PHE A 142 -1.54 -8.19 5.43
N CYS A 143 -0.38 -7.63 5.10
CA CYS A 143 0.05 -6.31 5.58
C CYS A 143 0.36 -5.38 4.42
N LEU A 144 -0.07 -4.12 4.53
CA LEU A 144 0.27 -3.04 3.60
C LEU A 144 0.97 -1.91 4.34
N ILE A 145 2.22 -1.62 3.93
CA ILE A 145 3.07 -0.52 4.41
C ILE A 145 3.55 0.27 3.19
N THR A 146 2.86 1.33 2.86
CA THR A 146 3.21 2.23 1.75
C THR A 146 3.44 3.64 2.27
N ASP A 147 4.21 4.44 1.53
CA ASP A 147 4.53 5.82 1.89
C ASP A 147 5.05 5.95 3.32
N VAL A 148 6.21 5.37 3.55
CA VAL A 148 6.81 5.22 4.88
C VAL A 148 8.22 5.81 4.91
N GLY A 149 8.47 6.77 5.79
CA GLY A 149 9.79 7.38 5.94
C GLY A 149 10.80 6.48 6.65
N HIS A 150 10.35 5.71 7.62
CA HIS A 150 11.15 4.71 8.34
C HIS A 150 10.26 3.65 9.00
N ILE A 151 10.83 2.48 9.28
CA ILE A 151 10.13 1.39 9.96
C ILE A 151 10.16 1.64 11.48
N THR A 152 9.00 1.55 12.13
CA THR A 152 8.83 1.73 13.58
C THR A 152 8.74 0.39 14.29
N ASP A 153 8.89 0.39 15.64
CA ASP A 153 8.78 -0.81 16.47
C ASP A 153 7.40 -1.51 16.31
N GLU A 154 6.32 -0.73 16.14
CA GLU A 154 4.99 -1.29 15.87
C GLU A 154 4.94 -2.05 14.55
N MET A 155 5.62 -1.56 13.51
CA MET A 155 5.67 -2.22 12.21
C MET A 155 6.50 -3.52 12.24
N HIS A 156 7.50 -3.64 13.12
CA HIS A 156 8.27 -4.87 13.30
C HIS A 156 7.35 -6.07 13.60
N ASP A 157 6.37 -5.87 14.52
CA ASP A 157 5.40 -6.91 14.88
C ASP A 157 4.53 -7.30 13.67
N PHE A 158 4.01 -6.31 12.93
CA PHE A 158 3.17 -6.59 11.75
C PHE A 158 3.95 -7.26 10.61
N ILE A 159 5.20 -6.87 10.34
CA ILE A 159 6.07 -7.54 9.38
C ILE A 159 6.27 -9.00 9.80
N GLY A 160 6.62 -9.24 11.07
CA GLY A 160 6.90 -10.57 11.61
C GLY A 160 5.70 -11.53 11.58
N ARG A 161 4.49 -11.01 11.67
CA ARG A 161 3.23 -11.78 11.65
C ARG A 161 2.63 -11.98 10.27
N SER A 162 3.15 -11.28 9.25
CA SER A 162 2.59 -11.31 7.90
C SER A 162 2.89 -12.61 7.18
N ASN A 163 1.90 -13.15 6.48
CA ASN A 163 2.11 -14.15 5.43
C ASN A 163 2.37 -13.47 4.09
N TYR A 164 1.73 -12.33 3.85
CA TYR A 164 1.76 -11.56 2.61
C TYR A 164 1.99 -10.09 2.94
N LEU A 165 3.03 -9.49 2.37
CA LEU A 165 3.46 -8.14 2.71
C LEU A 165 3.63 -7.29 1.44
N VAL A 166 2.92 -6.17 1.39
CA VAL A 166 3.21 -5.07 0.47
C VAL A 166 3.99 -4.01 1.24
N ILE A 167 5.23 -3.73 0.83
CA ILE A 167 6.10 -2.78 1.53
C ILE A 167 6.79 -1.83 0.54
N GLU A 168 6.95 -0.58 0.93
CA GLU A 168 7.60 0.42 0.10
C GLU A 168 9.09 0.11 -0.14
N ALA A 169 9.53 0.29 -1.40
CA ALA A 169 10.93 0.38 -1.81
C ALA A 169 11.02 1.52 -2.85
N ASN A 170 11.00 2.76 -2.35
CA ASN A 170 10.75 3.92 -3.18
C ASN A 170 11.94 4.27 -4.08
N HIS A 171 13.15 4.34 -3.53
CA HIS A 171 14.30 4.89 -4.25
C HIS A 171 15.61 4.16 -3.94
N SER A 172 16.52 4.21 -4.91
CA SER A 172 17.94 4.02 -4.68
C SER A 172 18.52 5.32 -4.10
N VAL A 173 19.22 5.25 -2.99
CA VAL A 173 19.87 6.41 -2.37
C VAL A 173 20.85 7.06 -3.34
N GLU A 174 21.63 6.26 -4.06
CA GLU A 174 22.60 6.76 -5.05
C GLU A 174 21.91 7.49 -6.21
N MET A 175 20.88 6.88 -6.83
CA MET A 175 20.13 7.53 -7.92
C MET A 175 19.49 8.82 -7.46
N LEU A 176 18.91 8.86 -6.26
CA LEU A 176 18.29 10.06 -5.70
C LEU A 176 19.32 11.17 -5.47
N GLN A 177 20.48 10.84 -4.89
CA GLN A 177 21.56 11.82 -4.65
C GLN A 177 22.14 12.39 -5.93
N GLN A 178 22.34 11.56 -6.94
CA GLN A 178 22.90 11.96 -8.25
C GLN A 178 21.84 12.51 -9.22
N GLY A 179 20.55 12.25 -8.95
CA GLY A 179 19.44 12.64 -9.82
C GLY A 179 19.18 14.15 -9.87
N ASN A 180 18.29 14.53 -10.79
CA ASN A 180 18.00 15.93 -11.11
C ASN A 180 17.03 16.64 -10.13
N TYR A 181 16.55 15.96 -9.09
CA TYR A 181 15.67 16.59 -8.14
C TYR A 181 16.35 17.74 -7.39
N PRO A 182 15.63 18.85 -7.13
CA PRO A 182 16.15 19.94 -6.29
C PRO A 182 16.50 19.41 -4.88
N GLN A 183 17.49 20.03 -4.24
CA GLN A 183 17.98 19.57 -2.94
C GLN A 183 16.88 19.45 -1.88
N TYR A 184 15.96 20.44 -1.79
CA TYR A 184 14.85 20.38 -0.84
C TYR A 184 13.95 19.14 -1.01
N LEU A 185 13.78 18.65 -2.26
CA LEU A 185 12.99 17.45 -2.53
C LEU A 185 13.76 16.17 -2.16
N LYS A 186 15.07 16.15 -2.40
CA LYS A 186 15.94 15.06 -1.95
C LYS A 186 15.92 14.95 -0.43
N ASP A 187 16.06 16.09 0.28
CA ASP A 187 16.04 16.14 1.74
C ASP A 187 14.67 15.70 2.29
N ARG A 188 13.57 16.09 1.65
CA ARG A 188 12.23 15.62 1.99
C ARG A 188 12.10 14.11 1.83
N ILE A 189 12.55 13.54 0.70
CA ILE A 189 12.45 12.10 0.41
C ILE A 189 13.30 11.29 1.40
N LEU A 190 14.51 11.76 1.72
CA LEU A 190 15.43 11.10 2.67
C LEU A 190 15.08 11.36 4.13
N GLY A 191 14.16 12.27 4.41
CA GLY A 191 13.75 12.64 5.77
C GLY A 191 12.96 11.53 6.48
N PRO A 192 12.81 11.63 7.82
CA PRO A 192 12.17 10.60 8.64
C PRO A 192 10.68 10.39 8.33
N THR A 193 10.06 11.31 7.60
CA THR A 193 8.67 11.23 7.12
C THR A 193 8.61 11.23 5.59
N GLY A 194 9.73 10.95 4.92
CA GLY A 194 9.79 10.85 3.46
C GLY A 194 9.37 9.49 2.94
N HIS A 195 10.30 8.79 2.28
CA HIS A 195 10.04 7.49 1.67
C HIS A 195 11.17 6.49 1.97
N LEU A 196 10.82 5.22 2.07
CA LEU A 196 11.74 4.13 2.37
C LEU A 196 12.65 3.83 1.17
N SER A 197 13.95 3.81 1.39
CA SER A 197 14.91 3.39 0.35
C SER A 197 14.87 1.88 0.12
N ASN A 198 15.41 1.43 -1.01
CA ASN A 198 15.57 0.00 -1.29
C ASN A 198 16.38 -0.69 -0.20
N ASP A 199 17.44 -0.02 0.29
CA ASP A 199 18.32 -0.55 1.32
C ASP A 199 17.58 -0.70 2.66
N ALA A 200 16.88 0.33 3.10
CA ALA A 200 16.09 0.29 4.34
C ALA A 200 14.95 -0.75 4.28
N CYS A 201 14.33 -0.93 3.12
CA CYS A 201 13.35 -2.00 2.89
C CYS A 201 14.00 -3.38 3.04
N GLY A 202 15.16 -3.62 2.42
CA GLY A 202 15.92 -4.85 2.54
C GLY A 202 16.30 -5.18 3.98
N GLU A 203 16.81 -4.18 4.72
CA GLU A 203 17.16 -4.31 6.14
C GLU A 203 15.94 -4.63 7.01
N ALA A 204 14.80 -3.99 6.76
CA ALA A 204 13.57 -4.28 7.49
C ALA A 204 13.11 -5.73 7.27
N LEU A 205 13.11 -6.20 6.04
CA LEU A 205 12.78 -7.60 5.73
C LEU A 205 13.77 -8.58 6.34
N ALA A 206 15.08 -8.29 6.25
CA ALA A 206 16.12 -9.17 6.78
C ALA A 206 16.04 -9.33 8.31
N ASN A 207 15.67 -8.26 9.04
CA ASN A 207 15.62 -8.28 10.49
C ASN A 207 14.29 -8.77 11.06
N TYR A 208 13.17 -8.58 10.35
CA TYR A 208 11.84 -8.78 10.95
C TYR A 208 10.98 -9.84 10.24
N ALA A 209 11.33 -10.25 9.00
CA ALA A 209 10.63 -11.35 8.35
C ALA A 209 10.82 -12.66 9.13
N THR A 210 9.75 -13.44 9.23
CA THR A 210 9.76 -14.75 9.87
C THR A 210 9.46 -15.85 8.84
N SER A 211 9.57 -17.11 9.24
CA SER A 211 9.18 -18.26 8.40
C SER A 211 7.69 -18.30 8.04
N ALA A 212 6.86 -17.43 8.63
CA ALA A 212 5.46 -17.28 8.26
C ALA A 212 5.28 -16.51 6.95
N LEU A 213 6.26 -15.68 6.55
CA LEU A 213 6.21 -14.86 5.35
C LEU A 213 6.31 -15.75 4.09
N ARG A 214 5.41 -15.57 3.15
CA ARG A 214 5.32 -16.33 1.90
C ARG A 214 5.60 -15.48 0.67
N HIS A 215 5.16 -14.22 0.69
CA HIS A 215 5.31 -13.33 -0.46
C HIS A 215 5.45 -11.87 -0.04
N VAL A 216 6.40 -11.19 -0.66
CA VAL A 216 6.63 -9.74 -0.52
C VAL A 216 6.49 -9.07 -1.87
N TRP A 217 5.69 -8.02 -1.92
CA TRP A 217 5.61 -7.11 -3.05
C TRP A 217 6.22 -5.77 -2.68
N LEU A 218 7.30 -5.40 -3.37
CA LEU A 218 7.88 -4.07 -3.29
C LEU A 218 6.97 -3.09 -4.01
N CYS A 219 6.58 -2.02 -3.32
CA CYS A 219 5.59 -1.06 -3.82
C CYS A 219 6.14 0.37 -3.89
N HIS A 220 5.37 1.26 -4.49
CA HIS A 220 5.57 2.71 -4.55
C HIS A 220 6.96 3.15 -5.04
N LEU A 221 7.49 2.51 -6.09
CA LEU A 221 8.78 2.83 -6.66
C LEU A 221 8.75 4.20 -7.35
N SER A 222 9.75 5.03 -7.08
CA SER A 222 10.01 6.28 -7.79
C SER A 222 10.20 6.04 -9.30
N GLU A 223 9.63 6.91 -10.12
CA GLU A 223 9.80 6.83 -11.59
C GLU A 223 11.20 7.28 -12.05
N GLU A 224 11.79 8.23 -11.34
CA GLU A 224 13.08 8.84 -11.73
C GLU A 224 14.27 8.32 -10.91
N ASN A 225 14.03 7.92 -9.65
CA ASN A 225 15.12 7.57 -8.73
C ASN A 225 15.11 6.09 -8.35
N ASN A 226 14.46 5.25 -9.17
CA ASN A 226 14.47 3.80 -8.99
C ASN A 226 14.23 3.08 -10.31
N HIS A 227 14.56 1.79 -10.31
CA HIS A 227 14.20 0.86 -11.37
C HIS A 227 13.76 -0.47 -10.74
N PRO A 228 12.72 -1.17 -11.24
CA PRO A 228 12.23 -2.42 -10.65
C PRO A 228 13.32 -3.47 -10.41
N GLU A 229 14.20 -3.68 -11.40
CA GLU A 229 15.31 -4.62 -11.28
C GLU A 229 16.35 -4.17 -10.23
N LEU A 230 16.60 -2.87 -10.11
CA LEU A 230 17.52 -2.34 -9.10
C LEU A 230 16.94 -2.52 -7.70
N ALA A 231 15.67 -2.14 -7.48
CA ALA A 231 15.00 -2.33 -6.20
C ALA A 231 15.06 -3.80 -5.76
N ARG A 232 14.64 -4.70 -6.66
CA ARG A 232 14.66 -6.15 -6.40
C ARG A 232 16.07 -6.65 -6.05
N LYS A 233 17.08 -6.33 -6.87
CA LYS A 233 18.46 -6.78 -6.65
C LYS A 233 19.07 -6.25 -5.36
N THR A 234 18.83 -4.96 -5.03
CA THR A 234 19.30 -4.36 -3.78
C THR A 234 18.72 -5.13 -2.58
N VAL A 235 17.40 -5.33 -2.55
CA VAL A 235 16.74 -6.08 -1.48
C VAL A 235 17.26 -7.52 -1.43
N GLU A 236 17.35 -8.23 -2.56
CA GLU A 236 17.90 -9.60 -2.61
C GLU A 236 19.33 -9.70 -2.09
N GLN A 237 20.20 -8.73 -2.40
CA GLN A 237 21.57 -8.72 -1.92
C GLN A 237 21.64 -8.57 -0.39
N ILE A 238 20.83 -7.67 0.18
CA ILE A 238 20.74 -7.49 1.62
C ILE A 238 20.22 -8.77 2.29
N LEU A 239 19.10 -9.32 1.81
CA LEU A 239 18.55 -10.58 2.32
C LEU A 239 19.59 -11.69 2.35
N ARG A 240 20.37 -11.86 1.28
CA ARG A 240 21.44 -12.87 1.19
C ARG A 240 22.54 -12.66 2.23
N SER A 241 22.87 -11.41 2.57
CA SER A 241 23.87 -11.12 3.61
C SER A 241 23.43 -11.56 5.00
N TYR A 242 22.11 -11.71 5.21
CA TYR A 242 21.47 -12.25 6.42
C TYR A 242 21.11 -13.74 6.30
N GLY A 243 21.45 -14.39 5.18
CA GLY A 243 21.17 -15.81 4.96
C GLY A 243 19.77 -16.12 4.42
N LEU A 244 18.99 -15.10 4.03
CA LEU A 244 17.67 -15.25 3.41
C LEU A 244 17.76 -15.24 1.89
N VAL A 245 16.97 -16.07 1.22
CA VAL A 245 17.02 -16.23 -0.24
C VAL A 245 15.61 -16.07 -0.82
N ALA A 246 15.38 -14.98 -1.57
CA ALA A 246 14.16 -14.79 -2.31
C ALA A 246 13.93 -15.95 -3.32
N GLY A 247 12.68 -16.39 -3.44
CA GLY A 247 12.30 -17.58 -4.21
C GLY A 247 12.49 -18.91 -3.46
N LYS A 248 13.08 -18.88 -2.25
CA LYS A 248 13.24 -20.06 -1.39
C LYS A 248 12.56 -19.87 -0.04
N ASP A 249 12.87 -18.78 0.65
CA ASP A 249 12.31 -18.47 1.98
C ASP A 249 10.96 -17.76 1.83
N PHE A 250 10.82 -16.87 0.86
CA PHE A 250 9.58 -16.23 0.41
C PHE A 250 9.75 -15.71 -1.02
N GLU A 251 8.63 -15.51 -1.73
CA GLU A 251 8.64 -14.87 -3.04
C GLU A 251 8.85 -13.35 -2.91
N LEU A 252 9.62 -12.75 -3.82
CA LEU A 252 9.88 -11.31 -3.85
C LEU A 252 9.61 -10.76 -5.25
N GLU A 253 8.63 -9.89 -5.35
CA GLU A 253 8.22 -9.25 -6.60
C GLU A 253 8.16 -7.73 -6.47
N VAL A 254 8.12 -7.04 -7.60
CA VAL A 254 7.98 -5.57 -7.67
C VAL A 254 6.66 -5.23 -8.33
N LEU A 255 5.79 -4.50 -7.64
CA LEU A 255 4.54 -4.01 -8.20
C LEU A 255 4.78 -2.94 -9.26
N LYS A 256 3.98 -2.98 -10.30
CA LYS A 256 4.07 -2.03 -11.42
C LYS A 256 3.41 -0.70 -11.07
N ARG A 257 4.02 0.40 -11.49
CA ARG A 257 3.51 1.75 -11.18
C ARG A 257 2.17 2.07 -11.83
N LYS A 258 1.96 1.68 -13.08
CA LYS A 258 0.84 2.17 -13.92
C LYS A 258 -0.04 1.07 -14.49
N THR A 259 0.33 -0.18 -14.28
CA THR A 259 -0.39 -1.35 -14.82
C THR A 259 -0.67 -2.35 -13.73
N PRO A 260 -1.79 -3.10 -13.82
CA PRO A 260 -2.11 -4.11 -12.82
C PRO A 260 -1.06 -5.22 -12.70
N SER A 261 -1.00 -5.80 -11.53
CA SER A 261 -0.29 -7.06 -11.29
C SER A 261 -1.11 -8.25 -11.81
N GLU A 262 -0.61 -9.46 -11.61
CA GLU A 262 -1.42 -10.66 -11.68
C GLU A 262 -2.40 -10.73 -10.50
N ILE A 263 -3.36 -11.67 -10.57
CA ILE A 263 -4.20 -12.01 -9.42
C ILE A 263 -3.50 -13.10 -8.62
N TYR A 264 -3.13 -12.78 -7.39
CA TYR A 264 -2.50 -13.72 -6.47
C TYR A 264 -3.54 -14.40 -5.59
N LYS A 265 -3.39 -15.70 -5.40
CA LYS A 265 -4.17 -16.47 -4.41
C LYS A 265 -3.37 -16.49 -3.11
N LEU A 266 -4.01 -16.07 -2.03
CA LEU A 266 -3.41 -16.01 -0.70
C LEU A 266 -3.97 -17.19 0.13
N GLU A 267 -3.08 -18.11 0.50
CA GLU A 267 -3.42 -19.38 1.19
C GLU A 267 -2.75 -19.49 2.55
#